data_44fbc485ab86557741035d6866467afe
#
_entry.id   44fbc485ab86557741035d6866467afe
#
_cell.length_a   1.000
_cell.length_b   1.000
_cell.length_c   1.000
_cell.angle_alpha   90.00
_cell.angle_beta   90.00
_cell.angle_gamma   90.00
#
_symmetry.space_group_name_H-M   'P 1'
#
loop_
_entity.id
_entity.type
_entity.pdbx_description
1 polymer ?
#
loop_
_entity_poly.entity_id
_entity_poly.type
_entity_poly.pdbx_seq_one_letter_code
_entity_poly.pdbx_strand_id
1 'polypeptide(L)'
;MNYTAIYQKEPDGGYTVYIPLLAGCVSYGKTLEEAQKMIEDAVKLYIESLKKHNEAIPTEENTFYSKITVDNNSSDRSSYA
;
A
#
# COMPACT_ATOMS: atom_id res chain seq x y z
N MET A 1 4.32 -15.76 -2.27
CA MET A 1 4.37 -14.41 -2.85
C MET A 1 4.16 -13.37 -1.77
N ASN A 2 4.93 -12.33 -1.79
CA ASN A 2 4.82 -11.26 -0.81
C ASN A 2 4.47 -9.95 -1.49
N TYR A 3 3.58 -9.19 -0.87
CA TYR A 3 3.20 -7.87 -1.35
C TYR A 3 3.24 -6.88 -0.20
N THR A 4 3.75 -5.69 -0.49
CA THR A 4 3.77 -4.62 0.50
C THR A 4 2.38 -4.00 0.60
N ALA A 5 1.90 -3.84 1.83
CA ALA A 5 0.65 -3.16 2.10
C ALA A 5 0.94 -1.87 2.83
N ILE A 6 0.26 -0.81 2.45
CA ILE A 6 0.38 0.49 3.09
C ILE A 6 -0.93 0.81 3.80
N TYR A 7 -0.82 1.17 5.07
CA TYR A 7 -1.98 1.48 5.91
C TYR A 7 -1.99 2.98 6.20
N GLN A 8 -3.12 3.60 6.02
CA GLN A 8 -3.31 5.01 6.34
C GLN A 8 -4.43 5.14 7.34
N LYS A 9 -4.13 5.80 8.47
CA LYS A 9 -5.16 6.05 9.47
C LYS A 9 -6.09 7.14 8.97
N GLU A 10 -7.39 6.88 9.02
CA GLU A 10 -8.38 7.82 8.56
C GLU A 10 -8.89 8.70 9.71
N PRO A 11 -9.46 9.86 9.39
CA PRO A 11 -9.96 10.75 10.44
C PRO A 11 -11.00 10.11 11.35
N ASP A 12 -11.74 9.12 10.88
CA ASP A 12 -12.73 8.42 11.68
C ASP A 12 -12.13 7.38 12.62
N GLY A 13 -10.82 7.21 12.57
CA GLY A 13 -10.11 6.26 13.43
C GLY A 13 -9.87 4.92 12.80
N GLY A 14 -10.45 4.63 11.65
CA GLY A 14 -10.19 3.40 10.92
C GLY A 14 -8.96 3.50 10.04
N TYR A 15 -8.74 2.47 9.23
CA TYR A 15 -7.55 2.39 8.39
C TYR A 15 -7.92 1.97 6.98
N THR A 16 -7.46 2.73 6.01
CA THR A 16 -7.46 2.31 4.62
C THR A 16 -6.15 1.61 4.35
N VAL A 17 -6.20 0.51 3.62
CA VAL A 17 -5.00 -0.26 3.30
C VAL A 17 -5.02 -0.57 1.82
N TYR A 18 -3.85 -0.52 1.18
CA TYR A 18 -3.76 -0.80 -0.25
C TYR A 18 -2.42 -1.42 -0.58
N ILE A 19 -2.39 -2.09 -1.74
CA ILE A 19 -1.19 -2.72 -2.26
C ILE A 19 -0.70 -1.89 -3.44
N PRO A 20 0.40 -1.15 -3.30
CA PRO A 20 0.86 -0.28 -4.39
C PRO A 20 1.06 -1.00 -5.71
N LEU A 21 1.56 -2.23 -5.66
CA LEU A 21 1.86 -2.98 -6.87
C LEU A 21 0.61 -3.49 -7.59
N LEU A 22 -0.51 -3.62 -6.88
CA LEU A 22 -1.73 -4.16 -7.45
C LEU A 22 -2.76 -3.03 -7.57
N ALA A 23 -2.85 -2.46 -8.77
CA ALA A 23 -3.72 -1.31 -9.00
C ALA A 23 -5.17 -1.62 -8.59
N GLY A 24 -5.74 -0.75 -7.78
CA GLY A 24 -7.13 -0.91 -7.33
C GLY A 24 -7.33 -1.88 -6.19
N CYS A 25 -6.26 -2.52 -5.69
CA CYS A 25 -6.38 -3.44 -4.57
C CYS A 25 -6.33 -2.64 -3.27
N VAL A 26 -7.50 -2.31 -2.74
CA VAL A 26 -7.65 -1.47 -1.56
C VAL A 26 -8.75 -2.03 -0.67
N SER A 27 -8.59 -1.86 0.64
CA SER A 27 -9.56 -2.31 1.61
C SER A 27 -9.60 -1.33 2.79
N TYR A 28 -10.50 -1.58 3.72
CA TYR A 28 -10.66 -0.74 4.89
C TYR A 28 -10.92 -1.64 6.10
N GLY A 29 -10.47 -1.22 7.26
CA GLY A 29 -10.75 -1.87 8.51
C GLY A 29 -10.82 -0.87 9.64
N LYS A 30 -11.58 -1.18 10.67
CA LYS A 30 -11.71 -0.28 11.82
C LYS A 30 -10.46 -0.32 12.69
N THR A 31 -9.71 -1.43 12.62
CA THR A 31 -8.45 -1.58 13.32
C THR A 31 -7.40 -2.03 12.33
N LEU A 32 -6.12 -1.95 12.72
CA LEU A 32 -5.05 -2.43 11.87
C LEU A 32 -5.19 -3.93 11.58
N GLU A 33 -5.58 -4.70 12.59
CA GLU A 33 -5.76 -6.13 12.42
C GLU A 33 -6.87 -6.45 11.44
N GLU A 34 -7.97 -5.74 11.55
CA GLU A 34 -9.09 -5.93 10.63
C GLU A 34 -8.69 -5.53 9.22
N ALA A 35 -8.02 -4.38 9.08
CA ALA A 35 -7.56 -3.92 7.76
C ALA A 35 -6.61 -4.93 7.12
N GLN A 36 -5.71 -5.50 7.92
CA GLN A 36 -4.79 -6.51 7.41
C GLN A 36 -5.52 -7.73 6.89
N LYS A 37 -6.50 -8.21 7.64
CA LYS A 37 -7.28 -9.36 7.21
C LYS A 37 -8.05 -9.05 5.94
N MET A 38 -8.62 -7.88 5.86
CA MET A 38 -9.39 -7.49 4.69
C MET A 38 -8.52 -7.38 3.44
N ILE A 39 -7.32 -6.82 3.57
CA ILE A 39 -6.45 -6.70 2.40
C ILE A 39 -5.88 -8.05 1.98
N GLU A 40 -5.64 -8.95 2.93
CA GLU A 40 -5.19 -10.30 2.59
C GLU A 40 -6.23 -11.00 1.71
N ASP A 41 -7.50 -10.90 2.08
CA ASP A 41 -8.56 -11.49 1.29
C ASP A 41 -8.66 -10.83 -0.08
N ALA A 42 -8.53 -9.51 -0.11
CA ALA A 42 -8.59 -8.77 -1.38
C ALA A 42 -7.45 -9.18 -2.31
N VAL A 43 -6.25 -9.37 -1.78
CA VAL A 43 -5.11 -9.81 -2.58
C VAL A 43 -5.36 -11.20 -3.19
N LYS A 44 -5.89 -12.10 -2.38
CA LYS A 44 -6.19 -13.46 -2.88
C LYS A 44 -7.16 -13.41 -4.05
N LEU A 45 -8.22 -12.64 -3.92
CA LEU A 45 -9.21 -12.51 -5.00
C LEU A 45 -8.61 -11.82 -6.21
N TYR A 46 -7.76 -10.82 -5.99
CA TYR A 46 -7.11 -10.11 -7.08
C TYR A 46 -6.23 -11.06 -7.91
N ILE A 47 -5.42 -11.85 -7.22
CA ILE A 47 -4.53 -12.80 -7.89
C ILE A 47 -5.34 -13.87 -8.63
N GLU A 48 -6.39 -14.38 -8.01
CA GLU A 48 -7.26 -15.34 -8.67
C GLU A 48 -7.87 -14.79 -9.95
N SER A 49 -8.28 -13.53 -9.91
CA SER A 49 -8.84 -12.88 -11.09
C SER A 49 -7.81 -12.76 -12.21
N LEU A 50 -6.58 -12.38 -11.86
CA LEU A 50 -5.51 -12.31 -12.86
C LEU A 50 -5.27 -13.66 -13.51
N LYS A 51 -5.20 -14.72 -12.71
CA LYS A 51 -5.01 -16.06 -13.23
C LYS A 51 -6.15 -16.47 -14.16
N LYS A 52 -7.36 -16.16 -13.75
CA LYS A 52 -8.55 -16.53 -14.52
C LYS A 52 -8.57 -15.87 -15.89
N HIS A 53 -8.02 -14.66 -15.99
CA HIS A 53 -7.98 -13.91 -17.23
C HIS A 53 -6.65 -14.05 -17.97
N ASN A 54 -5.79 -14.95 -17.52
CA ASN A 54 -4.47 -15.17 -18.12
C ASN A 54 -3.63 -13.91 -18.17
N GLU A 55 -3.75 -13.08 -17.13
CA GLU A 55 -2.95 -11.87 -17.04
C GLU A 55 -1.73 -12.11 -16.17
N ALA A 56 -0.65 -11.37 -16.46
CA ALA A 56 0.57 -11.50 -15.70
C ALA A 56 0.35 -11.07 -14.26
N ILE A 57 0.98 -11.78 -13.32
CA ILE A 57 0.88 -11.48 -11.91
C ILE A 57 2.10 -10.64 -11.52
N PRO A 58 1.90 -9.37 -11.12
CA PRO A 58 3.03 -8.54 -10.68
C PRO A 58 3.68 -9.11 -9.43
N THR A 59 4.99 -8.97 -9.32
CA THR A 59 5.74 -9.40 -8.15
C THR A 59 6.68 -8.31 -7.69
N GLU A 60 7.12 -8.39 -6.41
CA GLU A 60 8.05 -7.42 -5.84
C GLU A 60 9.48 -7.92 -5.81
N GLU A 61 9.80 -8.94 -6.56
CA GLU A 61 11.11 -9.58 -6.48
C GLU A 61 12.27 -8.61 -6.67
N ASN A 62 12.10 -7.61 -7.53
CA ASN A 62 13.15 -6.63 -7.80
C ASN A 62 12.73 -5.21 -7.40
N THR A 63 11.85 -5.10 -6.43
CA THR A 63 11.37 -3.80 -5.95
C THR A 63 11.82 -3.60 -4.53
N PHE A 64 12.37 -2.44 -4.26
CA PHE A 64 12.93 -2.11 -2.95
C PHE A 64 12.27 -0.83 -2.44
N TYR A 65 12.05 -0.78 -1.13
CA TYR A 65 11.37 0.34 -0.49
C TYR A 65 12.29 0.96 0.54
N SER A 66 12.23 2.26 0.66
CA SER A 66 12.99 2.95 1.70
C SER A 66 12.20 4.17 2.16
N LYS A 67 12.57 4.67 3.32
CA LYS A 67 12.04 5.92 3.83
C LYS A 67 13.09 6.98 3.68
N ILE A 68 12.72 8.12 3.13
CA ILE A 68 13.63 9.23 2.95
C ILE A 68 13.31 10.29 3.99
N THR A 69 14.31 10.69 4.75
CA THR A 69 14.15 11.75 5.72
C THR A 69 14.57 13.05 5.10
N VAL A 70 13.71 14.03 5.16
CA VAL A 70 13.99 15.36 4.62
C VAL A 70 13.93 16.36 5.77
N ASP A 71 14.94 17.21 5.85
CA ASP A 71 14.95 18.27 6.84
C ASP A 71 13.97 19.34 6.41
N ASN A 72 12.92 19.50 7.19
CA ASN A 72 11.88 20.46 6.89
C ASN A 72 12.03 21.75 7.68
N ASN A 73 13.26 22.11 8.00
CA ASN A 73 13.56 23.33 8.73
C ASN A 73 13.16 24.53 7.87
N SER A 74 12.37 25.43 8.45
CA SER A 74 11.86 26.57 7.72
C SER A 74 12.98 27.50 7.22
N SER A 75 14.08 27.55 7.92
CA SER A 75 15.21 28.41 7.53
C SER A 75 15.83 27.98 6.21
N ASP A 76 15.62 26.75 5.82
CA ASP A 76 16.20 26.24 4.58
C ASP A 76 15.47 26.72 3.35
N ARG A 77 14.27 27.24 3.51
CA ARG A 77 13.47 27.61 2.35
C ARG A 77 14.08 28.72 1.54
N SER A 78 14.87 29.54 2.16
CA SER A 78 15.50 30.63 1.44
C SER A 78 16.42 30.14 0.34
N SER A 79 16.88 28.91 0.44
CA SER A 79 17.79 28.36 -0.58
C SER A 79 17.06 28.03 -1.87
N TYR A 80 15.74 28.02 -1.86
CA TYR A 80 14.98 27.67 -3.04
C TYR A 80 14.75 28.85 -3.98
N ALA A 81 14.98 30.00 -3.49
CA ALA A 81 14.68 31.20 -4.26
C ALA A 81 15.45 31.27 -5.56
#